data_e9101ed44c9cf22dcc88d62c77c9603d
#
_entry.id   e9101ed44c9cf22dcc88d62c77c9603d
#
_cell.length_a   1.000
_cell.length_b   1.000
_cell.length_c   1.000
_cell.angle_alpha   90.00
_cell.angle_beta   90.00
_cell.angle_gamma   90.00
#
_symmetry.space_group_name_H-M   'P 1'
#
loop_
_entity.id
_entity.type
_entity.pdbx_description
1 polymer ?
#
loop_
_entity_poly.entity_id
_entity_poly.type
_entity_poly.pdbx_seq_one_letter_code
_entity_poly.pdbx_strand_id
1 'polypeptide(L)'
;MKNYDRIFVIVLDSLGIGAMPDSAKFGDIGVDTFGHILEKMGSLEIPNLRKLGMLNLHPAGKMAGVENPKGRYTHLGEASNGKDTMTGHWEMMGIKTEKPFKTFTETGFPPELIAELEKRCGKRVIGNKSASGTEIIEELGEEEIQTGAMIVYTSADSVLQICGNEETFDLQNLYRCCEIAREITMKDEWRVGRVIARPYKIGRA
;
A
#
# COMPACT_ATOMS: atom_id res chain seq x y z
N MET A 1 -8.78 -12.65 -34.69
CA MET A 1 -8.17 -12.45 -33.36
C MET A 1 -8.24 -13.77 -32.61
N LYS A 2 -7.17 -14.14 -31.88
CA LYS A 2 -7.26 -15.29 -30.97
C LYS A 2 -8.14 -14.88 -29.81
N ASN A 3 -9.20 -15.62 -29.54
CA ASN A 3 -9.99 -15.45 -28.33
C ASN A 3 -9.24 -16.13 -27.18
N TYR A 4 -9.09 -15.43 -26.07
CA TYR A 4 -8.52 -15.97 -24.84
C TYR A 4 -9.66 -16.17 -23.83
N ASP A 5 -9.75 -17.38 -23.28
CA ASP A 5 -10.77 -17.70 -22.26
C ASP A 5 -10.40 -17.15 -20.87
N ARG A 6 -9.10 -16.94 -20.62
CA ARG A 6 -8.57 -16.45 -19.34
C ARG A 6 -7.35 -15.58 -19.55
N ILE A 7 -7.26 -14.53 -18.73
CA ILE A 7 -6.10 -13.63 -18.62
C ILE A 7 -5.68 -13.61 -17.15
N PHE A 8 -4.38 -13.82 -16.90
CA PHE A 8 -3.81 -13.72 -15.56
C PHE A 8 -2.92 -12.48 -15.49
N VAL A 9 -3.15 -11.62 -14.51
CA VAL A 9 -2.28 -10.48 -14.18
C VAL A 9 -1.50 -10.84 -12.93
N ILE A 10 -0.18 -10.84 -13.01
CA ILE A 10 0.72 -11.10 -11.88
C ILE A 10 1.48 -9.82 -11.59
N VAL A 11 1.21 -9.22 -10.45
CA VAL A 11 1.91 -8.03 -9.95
C VAL A 11 3.04 -8.49 -9.04
N LEU A 12 4.27 -8.11 -9.39
CA LEU A 12 5.42 -8.31 -8.52
C LEU A 12 5.49 -7.12 -7.58
N ASP A 13 5.09 -7.34 -6.35
CA ASP A 13 5.03 -6.30 -5.32
C ASP A 13 6.41 -5.67 -5.08
N SER A 14 6.43 -4.36 -4.91
CA SER A 14 7.63 -3.56 -4.63
C SER A 14 8.77 -3.66 -5.66
N LEU A 15 8.53 -4.22 -6.84
CA LEU A 15 9.54 -4.36 -7.89
C LEU A 15 9.46 -3.21 -8.91
N GLY A 16 10.09 -2.08 -8.59
CA GLY A 16 10.27 -0.99 -9.54
C GLY A 16 11.45 -1.24 -10.49
N ILE A 17 11.29 -0.90 -11.77
CA ILE A 17 12.31 -0.99 -12.80
C ILE A 17 12.63 0.42 -13.30
N GLY A 18 13.55 1.10 -12.60
CA GLY A 18 13.89 2.50 -12.83
C GLY A 18 12.86 3.48 -12.26
N ALA A 19 13.22 4.78 -12.31
CA ALA A 19 12.37 5.86 -11.85
C ALA A 19 11.50 6.42 -12.98
N MET A 20 10.27 6.81 -12.66
CA MET A 20 9.40 7.55 -13.56
C MET A 20 9.93 8.98 -13.80
N PRO A 21 9.61 9.63 -14.95
CA PRO A 21 10.05 10.99 -15.23
C PRO A 21 9.61 12.02 -14.19
N ASP A 22 8.53 11.79 -13.49
CA ASP A 22 7.97 12.67 -12.46
C ASP A 22 8.33 12.26 -11.02
N SER A 23 9.19 11.27 -10.84
CA SER A 23 9.64 10.75 -9.53
C SER A 23 10.12 11.84 -8.56
N ALA A 24 10.70 12.92 -9.09
CA ALA A 24 11.13 14.06 -8.29
C ALA A 24 10.00 14.74 -7.51
N LYS A 25 8.77 14.72 -8.04
CA LYS A 25 7.59 15.29 -7.36
C LYS A 25 7.23 14.52 -6.08
N PHE A 26 7.66 13.27 -6.01
CA PHE A 26 7.34 12.34 -4.93
C PHE A 26 8.55 12.01 -4.03
N GLY A 27 9.69 12.68 -4.25
CA GLY A 27 10.93 12.42 -3.51
C GLY A 27 11.60 11.09 -3.88
N ASP A 28 11.22 10.48 -5.01
CA ASP A 28 11.67 9.15 -5.45
C ASP A 28 12.76 9.22 -6.54
N ILE A 29 13.66 10.19 -6.44
CA ILE A 29 14.79 10.32 -7.38
C ILE A 29 15.73 9.11 -7.21
N GLY A 30 16.05 8.46 -8.32
CA GLY A 30 16.99 7.35 -8.34
C GLY A 30 16.47 6.01 -7.80
N VAL A 31 15.17 5.90 -7.58
CA VAL A 31 14.54 4.62 -7.21
C VAL A 31 14.67 3.61 -8.35
N ASP A 32 15.19 2.43 -8.06
CA ASP A 32 15.38 1.35 -9.03
C ASP A 32 15.62 0.03 -8.31
N THR A 33 14.58 -0.53 -7.72
CA THR A 33 14.68 -1.77 -6.94
C THR A 33 15.28 -2.90 -7.77
N PHE A 34 14.83 -3.06 -9.01
CA PHE A 34 15.32 -4.13 -9.87
C PHE A 34 16.79 -3.96 -10.26
N GLY A 35 17.20 -2.75 -10.64
CA GLY A 35 18.59 -2.42 -10.94
C GLY A 35 19.51 -2.64 -9.75
N HIS A 36 19.14 -2.14 -8.57
CA HIS A 36 19.92 -2.35 -7.34
C HIS A 36 20.04 -3.82 -6.94
N ILE A 37 18.99 -4.63 -7.16
CA ILE A 37 19.07 -6.09 -6.93
C ILE A 37 20.09 -6.71 -7.91
N LEU A 38 20.02 -6.37 -9.20
CA LEU A 38 20.96 -6.89 -10.21
C LEU A 38 22.41 -6.50 -9.88
N GLU A 39 22.65 -5.25 -9.49
CA GLU A 39 23.98 -4.77 -9.09
C GLU A 39 24.50 -5.51 -7.84
N LYS A 40 23.64 -5.71 -6.84
CA LYS A 40 24.02 -6.34 -5.58
C LYS A 40 24.25 -7.84 -5.72
N MET A 41 23.42 -8.52 -6.49
CA MET A 41 23.46 -9.98 -6.65
C MET A 41 24.38 -10.45 -7.78
N GLY A 42 24.69 -9.57 -8.74
CA GLY A 42 25.45 -9.91 -9.96
C GLY A 42 24.70 -10.83 -10.92
N SER A 43 23.84 -11.71 -10.43
CA SER A 43 22.99 -12.58 -11.22
C SER A 43 21.70 -12.92 -10.49
N LEU A 44 20.63 -13.22 -11.24
CA LEU A 44 19.35 -13.66 -10.71
C LEU A 44 18.92 -14.96 -11.38
N GLU A 45 18.65 -15.98 -10.56
CA GLU A 45 18.14 -17.28 -11.02
C GLU A 45 16.63 -17.22 -11.29
N ILE A 46 16.24 -16.46 -12.31
CA ILE A 46 14.85 -16.29 -12.78
C ILE A 46 14.68 -16.78 -14.23
N PRO A 47 14.95 -18.06 -14.53
CA PRO A 47 15.10 -18.53 -15.91
C PRO A 47 13.85 -18.34 -16.76
N ASN A 48 12.66 -18.44 -16.20
CA ASN A 48 11.41 -18.26 -16.93
C ASN A 48 11.14 -16.80 -17.26
N LEU A 49 11.32 -15.89 -16.30
CA LEU A 49 11.17 -14.44 -16.52
C LEU A 49 12.25 -13.92 -17.49
N ARG A 50 13.47 -14.46 -17.40
CA ARG A 50 14.53 -14.19 -18.37
C ARG A 50 14.11 -14.58 -19.79
N LYS A 51 13.59 -15.80 -20.00
CA LYS A 51 13.08 -16.27 -21.30
C LYS A 51 11.95 -15.39 -21.84
N LEU A 52 11.14 -14.81 -20.97
CA LEU A 52 10.08 -13.87 -21.33
C LEU A 52 10.60 -12.48 -21.70
N GLY A 53 11.84 -12.15 -21.35
CA GLY A 53 12.48 -10.86 -21.68
C GLY A 53 12.53 -9.86 -20.53
N MET A 54 12.26 -10.26 -19.29
CA MET A 54 12.26 -9.35 -18.14
C MET A 54 13.60 -8.62 -17.97
N LEU A 55 14.72 -9.34 -18.11
CA LEU A 55 16.07 -8.74 -17.98
C LEU A 55 16.41 -7.73 -19.09
N ASN A 56 15.66 -7.72 -20.18
CA ASN A 56 15.85 -6.75 -21.26
C ASN A 56 15.22 -5.37 -20.93
N LEU A 57 14.40 -5.27 -19.89
CA LEU A 57 13.75 -4.03 -19.47
C LEU A 57 14.73 -3.04 -18.85
N HIS A 58 15.84 -3.49 -18.25
CA HIS A 58 16.78 -2.64 -17.55
C HIS A 58 18.19 -2.70 -18.17
N PRO A 59 18.92 -1.56 -18.24
CA PRO A 59 20.29 -1.55 -18.79
C PRO A 59 21.25 -2.53 -18.13
N ALA A 60 21.19 -2.67 -16.79
CA ALA A 60 22.00 -3.64 -16.05
C ALA A 60 21.65 -5.09 -16.39
N GLY A 61 20.40 -5.35 -16.77
CA GLY A 61 19.94 -6.67 -17.21
C GLY A 61 20.31 -7.05 -18.64
N LYS A 62 20.71 -6.09 -19.48
CA LYS A 62 21.04 -6.35 -20.89
C LYS A 62 22.18 -7.35 -21.06
N MET A 63 23.15 -7.37 -20.15
CA MET A 63 24.26 -8.35 -20.20
C MET A 63 23.77 -9.79 -19.96
N ALA A 64 22.64 -9.98 -19.29
CA ALA A 64 22.02 -11.27 -18.99
C ALA A 64 20.67 -11.47 -19.70
N GLY A 65 20.25 -10.51 -20.52
CA GLY A 65 19.03 -10.57 -21.32
C GLY A 65 19.07 -11.65 -22.39
N VAL A 66 18.00 -11.76 -23.16
CA VAL A 66 17.88 -12.70 -24.29
C VAL A 66 17.63 -11.94 -25.59
N GLU A 67 18.29 -12.36 -26.65
CA GLU A 67 18.15 -11.76 -27.97
C GLU A 67 16.74 -11.97 -28.55
N ASN A 68 16.19 -13.17 -28.36
CA ASN A 68 14.89 -13.57 -28.88
C ASN A 68 13.95 -13.98 -27.73
N PRO A 69 13.35 -13.03 -27.00
CA PRO A 69 12.46 -13.34 -25.90
C PRO A 69 11.16 -14.03 -26.37
N LYS A 70 10.67 -14.96 -25.57
CA LYS A 70 9.38 -15.64 -25.84
C LYS A 70 8.17 -14.78 -25.50
N GLY A 71 8.34 -13.75 -24.67
CA GLY A 71 7.32 -12.79 -24.29
C GLY A 71 7.43 -11.47 -25.04
N ARG A 72 6.47 -10.59 -24.79
CA ARG A 72 6.52 -9.17 -25.13
C ARG A 72 6.79 -8.40 -23.84
N TYR A 73 7.62 -7.39 -23.88
CA TYR A 73 7.93 -6.54 -22.74
C TYR A 73 7.97 -5.08 -23.18
N THR A 74 7.57 -4.20 -22.28
CA THR A 74 7.59 -2.75 -22.48
C THR A 74 7.55 -2.02 -21.15
N HIS A 75 7.88 -0.73 -21.16
CA HIS A 75 7.57 0.18 -20.07
C HIS A 75 6.27 0.91 -20.38
N LEU A 76 5.42 1.04 -19.39
CA LEU A 76 4.22 1.86 -19.45
C LEU A 76 4.42 3.06 -18.52
N GLY A 77 4.05 4.25 -18.98
CA GLY A 77 4.01 5.45 -18.16
C GLY A 77 2.69 5.52 -17.44
N GLU A 78 2.72 5.76 -16.12
CA GLU A 78 1.52 6.04 -15.34
C GLU A 78 0.94 7.40 -15.74
N ALA A 79 -0.38 7.45 -15.94
CA ALA A 79 -1.11 8.66 -16.33
C ALA A 79 -1.85 9.31 -15.14
N SER A 80 -2.00 8.59 -14.05
CA SER A 80 -2.66 9.06 -12.83
C SER A 80 -1.77 10.00 -12.02
N ASN A 81 -2.40 10.89 -11.26
CA ASN A 81 -1.73 11.81 -10.35
C ASN A 81 -1.70 11.21 -8.94
N GLY A 82 -0.80 10.30 -8.66
CA GLY A 82 -0.67 9.73 -7.32
C GLY A 82 0.37 8.63 -7.30
N LYS A 83 0.97 8.41 -6.15
CA LYS A 83 2.02 7.40 -5.98
C LYS A 83 1.57 6.20 -5.13
N ASP A 84 0.36 6.26 -4.61
CA ASP A 84 -0.12 5.21 -3.73
C ASP A 84 -0.53 3.94 -4.47
N THR A 85 -0.47 2.81 -3.77
CA THR A 85 -0.78 1.48 -4.30
C THR A 85 -2.17 1.40 -4.95
N MET A 86 -3.18 2.08 -4.40
CA MET A 86 -4.55 2.06 -4.94
C MET A 86 -4.61 2.73 -6.31
N THR A 87 -3.94 3.86 -6.47
CA THR A 87 -3.86 4.59 -7.75
C THR A 87 -3.30 3.69 -8.84
N GLY A 88 -2.16 3.03 -8.59
CA GLY A 88 -1.54 2.13 -9.56
C GLY A 88 -2.42 0.93 -9.92
N HIS A 89 -3.06 0.29 -8.94
CA HIS A 89 -3.96 -0.83 -9.20
C HIS A 89 -5.22 -0.41 -9.98
N TRP A 90 -5.78 0.74 -9.68
CA TRP A 90 -6.92 1.27 -10.42
C TRP A 90 -6.56 1.60 -11.87
N GLU A 91 -5.37 2.17 -12.10
CA GLU A 91 -4.93 2.47 -13.45
C GLU A 91 -4.70 1.20 -14.28
N MET A 92 -4.14 0.15 -13.70
CA MET A 92 -4.07 -1.17 -14.37
C MET A 92 -5.44 -1.71 -14.80
N MET A 93 -6.51 -1.32 -14.08
CA MET A 93 -7.90 -1.67 -14.40
C MET A 93 -8.61 -0.62 -15.27
N GLY A 94 -7.89 0.39 -15.79
CA GLY A 94 -8.41 1.40 -16.68
C GLY A 94 -9.01 2.63 -16.01
N ILE A 95 -8.81 2.83 -14.71
CA ILE A 95 -9.31 3.98 -13.95
C ILE A 95 -8.18 4.97 -13.73
N LYS A 96 -8.23 6.12 -14.39
CA LYS A 96 -7.30 7.21 -14.16
C LYS A 96 -7.69 8.02 -12.93
N THR A 97 -6.77 8.16 -11.98
CA THR A 97 -6.94 8.99 -10.78
C THR A 97 -6.42 10.41 -11.06
N GLU A 98 -7.33 11.39 -11.14
CA GLU A 98 -6.94 12.79 -11.36
C GLU A 98 -6.60 13.51 -10.06
N LYS A 99 -7.36 13.26 -8.99
CA LYS A 99 -7.11 13.78 -7.65
C LYS A 99 -6.49 12.68 -6.80
N PRO A 100 -5.20 12.80 -6.43
CA PRO A 100 -4.55 11.80 -5.59
C PRO A 100 -5.24 11.70 -4.23
N PHE A 101 -5.20 10.50 -3.66
CA PHE A 101 -5.61 10.29 -2.28
C PHE A 101 -4.64 11.01 -1.33
N LYS A 102 -5.14 11.38 -0.16
CA LYS A 102 -4.31 12.03 0.86
C LYS A 102 -3.53 10.99 1.65
N THR A 103 -2.30 11.33 1.99
CA THR A 103 -1.47 10.58 2.93
C THR A 103 -1.30 11.39 4.20
N PHE A 104 -1.21 10.72 5.33
CA PHE A 104 -1.05 11.32 6.65
C PHE A 104 0.18 10.77 7.38
N THR A 105 1.18 10.36 6.59
CA THR A 105 2.41 9.71 7.08
C THR A 105 3.20 10.57 8.05
N GLU A 106 3.34 11.88 7.74
CA GLU A 106 4.17 12.80 8.51
C GLU A 106 3.48 13.32 9.78
N THR A 107 2.16 13.47 9.76
CA THR A 107 1.43 14.19 10.78
C THR A 107 0.45 13.34 11.60
N GLY A 108 0.13 12.14 11.13
CA GLY A 108 -1.09 11.46 11.54
C GLY A 108 -2.34 12.18 11.01
N PHE A 109 -3.51 11.68 11.34
CA PHE A 109 -4.79 12.27 10.94
C PHE A 109 -5.08 13.57 11.68
N PRO A 110 -5.75 14.54 11.01
CA PRO A 110 -6.12 15.81 11.63
C PRO A 110 -6.99 15.61 12.89
N PRO A 111 -6.86 16.51 13.90
CA PRO A 111 -7.64 16.42 15.14
C PRO A 111 -9.15 16.36 14.92
N GLU A 112 -9.65 17.07 13.90
CA GLU A 112 -11.08 17.11 13.56
C GLU A 112 -11.57 15.74 13.06
N LEU A 113 -10.78 15.03 12.28
CA LEU A 113 -11.07 13.67 11.84
C LEU A 113 -11.11 12.72 13.03
N ILE A 114 -10.10 12.80 13.89
CA ILE A 114 -10.01 11.95 15.10
C ILE A 114 -11.20 12.21 16.03
N ALA A 115 -11.53 13.47 16.29
CA ALA A 115 -12.67 13.81 17.14
C ALA A 115 -14.02 13.31 16.59
N GLU A 116 -14.22 13.40 15.27
CA GLU A 116 -15.43 12.87 14.63
C GLU A 116 -15.46 11.32 14.71
N LEU A 117 -14.33 10.68 14.55
CA LEU A 117 -14.21 9.23 14.67
C LEU A 117 -14.51 8.75 16.09
N GLU A 118 -13.90 9.38 17.10
CA GLU A 118 -14.15 9.10 18.52
C GLU A 118 -15.62 9.26 18.89
N LYS A 119 -16.22 10.38 18.49
CA LYS A 119 -17.63 10.67 18.73
C LYS A 119 -18.56 9.61 18.16
N ARG A 120 -18.32 9.20 16.92
CA ARG A 120 -19.20 8.24 16.24
C ARG A 120 -18.95 6.79 16.64
N CYS A 121 -17.70 6.43 16.92
CA CYS A 121 -17.35 5.09 17.39
C CYS A 121 -17.64 4.91 18.90
N GLY A 122 -17.68 6.00 19.68
CA GLY A 122 -17.85 5.96 21.13
C GLY A 122 -16.61 5.44 21.86
N LYS A 123 -15.42 5.59 21.26
CA LYS A 123 -14.14 5.09 21.78
C LYS A 123 -13.05 6.16 21.61
N ARG A 124 -12.20 6.30 22.62
CA ARG A 124 -11.00 7.14 22.53
C ARG A 124 -10.01 6.55 21.53
N VAL A 125 -9.40 7.39 20.71
CA VAL A 125 -8.33 7.01 19.80
C VAL A 125 -6.97 7.10 20.49
N ILE A 126 -6.15 6.07 20.28
CA ILE A 126 -4.72 6.05 20.62
C ILE A 126 -3.91 5.73 19.37
N GLY A 127 -2.64 6.13 19.37
CA GLY A 127 -1.73 5.95 18.23
C GLY A 127 -1.69 7.19 17.35
N ASN A 128 -2.55 7.29 16.35
CA ASN A 128 -2.61 8.39 15.36
C ASN A 128 -1.25 8.80 14.81
N LYS A 129 -0.47 7.84 14.35
CA LYS A 129 0.85 8.04 13.75
C LYS A 129 1.10 7.05 12.60
N SER A 130 2.17 7.26 11.86
CA SER A 130 2.67 6.27 10.90
C SER A 130 3.42 5.16 11.63
N ALA A 131 3.04 3.90 11.38
CA ALA A 131 3.69 2.73 11.97
C ALA A 131 3.45 1.47 11.13
N SER A 132 4.20 0.41 11.41
CA SER A 132 3.81 -0.94 10.98
C SER A 132 2.74 -1.51 11.90
N GLY A 133 1.91 -2.43 11.37
CA GLY A 133 0.83 -3.01 12.16
C GLY A 133 1.30 -3.87 13.33
N THR A 134 2.47 -4.49 13.24
CA THR A 134 3.08 -5.27 14.32
C THR A 134 3.63 -4.36 15.42
N GLU A 135 4.40 -3.35 15.05
CA GLU A 135 4.98 -2.39 16.00
C GLU A 135 3.92 -1.63 16.78
N ILE A 136 2.86 -1.15 16.13
CA ILE A 136 1.82 -0.38 16.83
C ILE A 136 1.02 -1.24 17.81
N ILE A 137 0.80 -2.53 17.50
CA ILE A 137 0.14 -3.47 18.40
C ILE A 137 1.06 -3.81 19.57
N GLU A 138 2.35 -4.02 19.33
CA GLU A 138 3.32 -4.27 20.40
C GLU A 138 3.41 -3.08 21.37
N GLU A 139 3.34 -1.84 20.86
CA GLU A 139 3.42 -0.62 21.65
C GLU A 139 2.11 -0.31 22.42
N LEU A 140 0.95 -0.46 21.79
CA LEU A 140 -0.32 0.06 22.30
C LEU A 140 -1.37 -1.01 22.59
N GLY A 141 -1.13 -2.26 22.24
CA GLY A 141 -2.12 -3.32 22.36
C GLY A 141 -2.54 -3.58 23.81
N GLU A 142 -1.63 -3.47 24.78
CA GLU A 142 -1.96 -3.62 26.18
C GLU A 142 -2.82 -2.45 26.68
N GLU A 143 -2.51 -1.20 26.30
CA GLU A 143 -3.33 -0.03 26.62
C GLU A 143 -4.74 -0.15 26.03
N GLU A 144 -4.87 -0.62 24.77
CA GLU A 144 -6.17 -0.86 24.15
C GLU A 144 -7.01 -1.83 24.99
N ILE A 145 -6.45 -2.97 25.39
CA ILE A 145 -7.15 -4.00 26.18
C ILE A 145 -7.61 -3.45 27.53
N GLN A 146 -6.74 -2.71 28.22
CA GLN A 146 -7.01 -2.19 29.55
C GLN A 146 -8.04 -1.06 29.54
N THR A 147 -8.01 -0.19 28.53
CA THR A 147 -8.81 1.04 28.48
C THR A 147 -10.04 0.96 27.59
N GLY A 148 -10.11 -0.02 26.69
CA GLY A 148 -11.12 -0.11 25.63
C GLY A 148 -10.97 0.95 24.56
N ALA A 149 -9.81 1.63 24.49
CA ALA A 149 -9.48 2.59 23.43
C ALA A 149 -9.38 1.89 22.06
N MET A 150 -9.25 2.68 21.01
CA MET A 150 -9.15 2.22 19.64
C MET A 150 -7.80 2.64 19.06
N ILE A 151 -6.96 1.69 18.66
CA ILE A 151 -5.70 2.00 17.97
C ILE A 151 -6.01 2.43 16.54
N VAL A 152 -5.67 3.67 16.20
CA VAL A 152 -5.77 4.20 14.83
C VAL A 152 -4.38 4.61 14.37
N TYR A 153 -4.01 4.19 13.16
CA TYR A 153 -2.70 4.51 12.60
C TYR A 153 -2.75 4.55 11.07
N THR A 154 -1.68 5.05 10.47
CA THR A 154 -1.47 5.07 9.02
C THR A 154 -0.15 4.41 8.65
N SER A 155 0.19 4.39 7.37
CA SER A 155 1.50 3.98 6.84
C SER A 155 1.95 4.96 5.76
N ALA A 156 2.93 4.58 4.95
CA ALA A 156 3.34 5.37 3.78
C ALA A 156 2.23 5.47 2.70
N ASP A 157 1.30 4.54 2.69
CA ASP A 157 0.14 4.55 1.78
C ASP A 157 -0.98 5.48 2.26
N SER A 158 -1.91 5.77 1.34
CA SER A 158 -3.15 6.48 1.67
C SER A 158 -4.15 5.54 2.36
N VAL A 159 -3.99 5.33 3.64
CA VAL A 159 -4.75 4.36 4.41
C VAL A 159 -5.03 4.81 5.83
N LEU A 160 -6.25 4.52 6.34
CA LEU A 160 -6.58 4.58 7.75
C LEU A 160 -6.74 3.14 8.25
N GLN A 161 -6.00 2.77 9.27
CA GLN A 161 -6.01 1.43 9.83
C GLN A 161 -6.49 1.46 11.28
N ILE A 162 -7.36 0.54 11.64
CA ILE A 162 -7.89 0.38 12.99
C ILE A 162 -7.54 -1.01 13.48
N CYS A 163 -6.81 -1.11 14.60
CA CYS A 163 -6.63 -2.38 15.29
C CYS A 163 -7.76 -2.58 16.30
N GLY A 164 -8.07 -3.84 16.56
CA GLY A 164 -9.00 -4.26 17.60
C GLY A 164 -8.67 -5.66 18.09
N ASN A 165 -8.46 -5.78 19.40
CA ASN A 165 -8.28 -7.10 20.02
C ASN A 165 -9.57 -7.90 19.93
N GLU A 166 -9.50 -9.12 19.41
CA GLU A 166 -10.70 -9.95 19.14
C GLU A 166 -11.52 -10.29 20.41
N GLU A 167 -10.89 -10.29 21.59
CA GLU A 167 -11.53 -10.67 22.85
C GLU A 167 -12.16 -9.49 23.58
N THR A 168 -11.54 -8.28 23.48
CA THR A 168 -11.95 -7.10 24.26
C THR A 168 -12.62 -6.02 23.43
N PHE A 169 -12.27 -5.91 22.15
CA PHE A 169 -12.86 -4.93 21.24
C PHE A 169 -14.07 -5.49 20.47
N ASP A 170 -14.05 -6.77 20.15
CA ASP A 170 -15.02 -7.50 19.33
C ASP A 170 -14.95 -7.14 17.82
N LEU A 171 -14.99 -8.17 16.98
CA LEU A 171 -14.90 -8.01 15.52
C LEU A 171 -16.03 -7.17 14.93
N GLN A 172 -17.25 -7.29 15.44
CA GLN A 172 -18.39 -6.52 14.92
C GLN A 172 -18.20 -5.02 15.22
N ASN A 173 -17.71 -4.68 16.41
CA ASN A 173 -17.37 -3.29 16.74
C ASN A 173 -16.22 -2.78 15.88
N LEU A 174 -15.19 -3.58 15.61
CA LEU A 174 -14.08 -3.21 14.73
C LEU A 174 -14.59 -2.88 13.33
N TYR A 175 -15.41 -3.73 12.74
CA TYR A 175 -15.98 -3.50 11.42
C TYR A 175 -16.89 -2.27 11.38
N ARG A 176 -17.75 -2.09 12.40
CA ARG A 176 -18.56 -0.87 12.55
C ARG A 176 -17.70 0.40 12.60
N CYS A 177 -16.61 0.38 13.34
CA CYS A 177 -15.68 1.52 13.40
C CYS A 177 -15.02 1.77 12.04
N CYS A 178 -14.65 0.73 11.29
CA CYS A 178 -14.12 0.86 9.95
C CYS A 178 -15.14 1.42 8.94
N GLU A 179 -16.40 1.02 9.03
CA GLU A 179 -17.48 1.60 8.20
C GLU A 179 -17.65 3.08 8.49
N ILE A 180 -17.70 3.47 9.78
CA ILE A 180 -17.74 4.87 10.20
C ILE A 180 -16.52 5.65 9.69
N ALA A 181 -15.31 5.08 9.84
CA ALA A 181 -14.09 5.69 9.35
C ALA A 181 -14.14 5.87 7.83
N ARG A 182 -14.70 4.89 7.08
CA ARG A 182 -14.88 5.01 5.64
C ARG A 182 -15.81 6.14 5.26
N GLU A 183 -16.93 6.30 5.93
CA GLU A 183 -17.86 7.40 5.68
C GLU A 183 -17.19 8.77 5.94
N ILE A 184 -16.46 8.91 7.05
CA ILE A 184 -15.74 10.12 7.39
C ILE A 184 -14.68 10.45 6.33
N THR A 185 -13.91 9.46 5.91
CA THR A 185 -12.80 9.62 4.96
C THR A 185 -13.25 9.70 3.48
N MET A 186 -14.54 9.71 3.20
CA MET A 186 -15.06 10.06 1.86
C MET A 186 -15.09 11.56 1.57
N LYS A 187 -14.96 12.41 2.60
CA LYS A 187 -14.84 13.87 2.41
C LYS A 187 -13.51 14.18 1.69
N ASP A 188 -13.56 15.13 0.74
CA ASP A 188 -12.38 15.47 -0.07
C ASP A 188 -11.16 15.91 0.76
N GLU A 189 -11.40 16.57 1.89
CA GLU A 189 -10.34 17.02 2.80
C GLU A 189 -9.62 15.89 3.53
N TRP A 190 -10.28 14.72 3.70
CA TRP A 190 -9.78 13.57 4.45
C TRP A 190 -9.74 12.27 3.62
N ARG A 191 -9.89 12.38 2.31
CA ARG A 191 -10.05 11.23 1.43
C ARG A 191 -8.80 10.35 1.43
N VAL A 192 -8.93 9.17 2.04
CA VAL A 192 -7.93 8.09 1.93
C VAL A 192 -8.38 7.02 0.94
N GLY A 193 -7.43 6.31 0.38
CA GLY A 193 -7.67 5.24 -0.58
C GLY A 193 -8.46 4.08 0.03
N ARG A 194 -8.17 3.71 1.27
CA ARG A 194 -8.81 2.57 1.96
C ARG A 194 -8.84 2.74 3.47
N VAL A 195 -9.75 1.97 4.09
CA VAL A 195 -9.78 1.74 5.54
C VAL A 195 -9.56 0.26 5.76
N ILE A 196 -8.73 -0.10 6.72
CA ILE A 196 -8.36 -1.49 7.02
C ILE A 196 -8.70 -1.81 8.49
N ALA A 197 -9.42 -2.90 8.68
CA ALA A 197 -9.57 -3.55 9.96
C ALA A 197 -8.39 -4.49 10.23
N ARG A 198 -7.76 -4.38 11.38
CA ARG A 198 -6.69 -5.27 11.83
C ARG A 198 -7.06 -5.93 13.15
N PRO A 199 -7.77 -7.06 13.10
CA PRO A 199 -8.01 -7.87 14.30
C PRO A 199 -6.70 -8.50 14.77
N TYR A 200 -6.54 -8.63 16.09
CA TYR A 200 -5.37 -9.29 16.66
C TYR A 200 -5.69 -9.99 17.99
N LYS A 201 -4.77 -10.89 18.41
CA LYS A 201 -4.76 -11.51 19.73
C LYS A 201 -3.37 -11.39 20.33
N ILE A 202 -3.27 -10.99 21.59
CA ILE A 202 -2.00 -11.02 22.32
C ILE A 202 -1.68 -12.46 22.70
N GLY A 203 -0.42 -12.88 22.47
CA GLY A 203 0.08 -14.19 22.84
C GLY A 203 -0.06 -15.30 21.78
N ARG A 204 -0.43 -14.95 20.55
CA ARG A 204 -0.31 -15.83 19.38
C ARG A 204 0.41 -15.09 18.26
N ALA A 205 1.74 -15.15 18.32
CA ALA A 205 2.58 -14.86 17.18
C ALA A 205 2.63 -16.09 16.27
#